data_b907514a6294547f2acdfd9452d54d91
#
_entry.id   b907514a6294547f2acdfd9452d54d91
#
_cell.length_a   1.000
_cell.length_b   1.000
_cell.length_c   1.000
_cell.angle_alpha   90.00
_cell.angle_beta   90.00
_cell.angle_gamma   90.00
#
_symmetry.space_group_name_H-M   'P 1'
#
loop_
_entity.id
_entity.type
_entity.pdbx_description
1 polymer ?
#
loop_
_entity_poly.entity_id
_entity_poly.type
_entity_poly.pdbx_seq_one_letter_code
_entity_poly.pdbx_strand_id
1 'polypeptide(L)'
;MRFQQIKELLHYLEQVHHQLGLCYGRLTSQVDSERSRMLLVYLQGREDAASAHLHEYTAQLGEAVRETWLEQSFSEDMLPAITRFALSASAQTQDIVTQVCRWEEQLVGELSHLARECPTPATAAMLDNLAELERTRMHRLVHGVHRLDDM
;
A
#
# COMPACT_ATOMS: atom_id res chain seq x y z
N MET A 1 9.05 -14.53 -8.24
CA MET A 1 8.76 -13.90 -9.55
C MET A 1 9.60 -12.65 -9.69
N ARG A 2 10.15 -12.45 -10.84
CA ARG A 2 11.00 -11.30 -11.12
C ARG A 2 10.22 -10.29 -11.94
N PHE A 3 10.07 -9.08 -11.43
CA PHE A 3 9.52 -8.02 -12.26
C PHE A 3 10.55 -7.66 -13.31
N GLN A 4 10.10 -7.58 -14.53
CA GLN A 4 10.97 -7.26 -15.65
C GLN A 4 10.82 -5.81 -16.08
N GLN A 5 9.59 -5.29 -16.05
CA GLN A 5 9.29 -3.92 -16.48
C GLN A 5 8.44 -3.19 -15.44
N ILE A 6 8.47 -1.86 -15.50
CA ILE A 6 7.71 -0.98 -14.59
C ILE A 6 6.23 -1.31 -14.61
N LYS A 7 5.64 -1.60 -15.77
CA LYS A 7 4.21 -1.94 -15.86
C LYS A 7 3.84 -3.16 -15.00
N GLU A 8 4.75 -4.12 -14.88
CA GLU A 8 4.53 -5.30 -14.03
C GLU A 8 4.58 -4.93 -12.55
N LEU A 9 5.52 -4.05 -12.17
CA LEU A 9 5.59 -3.53 -10.81
C LEU A 9 4.32 -2.78 -10.44
N LEU A 10 3.83 -1.90 -11.32
CA LEU A 10 2.63 -1.12 -11.07
C LEU A 10 1.40 -2.02 -10.94
N HIS A 11 1.31 -3.06 -11.75
CA HIS A 11 0.25 -4.06 -11.63
C HIS A 11 0.33 -4.79 -10.28
N TYR A 12 1.53 -5.13 -9.83
CA TYR A 12 1.73 -5.75 -8.52
C TYR A 12 1.29 -4.83 -7.38
N LEU A 13 1.64 -3.54 -7.43
CA LEU A 13 1.21 -2.56 -6.43
C LEU A 13 -0.32 -2.45 -6.40
N GLU A 14 -0.95 -2.46 -7.55
CA GLU A 14 -2.41 -2.47 -7.66
C GLU A 14 -3.00 -3.70 -6.95
N GLN A 15 -2.38 -4.86 -7.15
CA GLN A 15 -2.79 -6.10 -6.46
C GLN A 15 -2.57 -6.01 -4.94
N VAL A 16 -1.47 -5.40 -4.49
CA VAL A 16 -1.22 -5.21 -3.06
C VAL A 16 -2.34 -4.40 -2.43
N HIS A 17 -2.71 -3.26 -3.02
CA HIS A 17 -3.79 -2.42 -2.49
C HIS A 17 -5.14 -3.15 -2.52
N HIS A 18 -5.42 -3.90 -3.59
CA HIS A 18 -6.63 -4.70 -3.68
C HIS A 18 -6.69 -5.75 -2.56
N GLN A 19 -5.60 -6.48 -2.34
CA GLN A 19 -5.54 -7.50 -1.29
C GLN A 19 -5.60 -6.90 0.11
N LEU A 20 -5.03 -5.71 0.32
CA LEU A 20 -5.19 -4.99 1.58
C LEU A 20 -6.66 -4.66 1.84
N GLY A 21 -7.37 -4.18 0.83
CA GLY A 21 -8.81 -3.91 0.94
C GLY A 21 -9.60 -5.14 1.34
N LEU A 22 -9.34 -6.28 0.70
CA LEU A 22 -9.98 -7.55 1.04
C LEU A 22 -9.62 -8.00 2.46
N CYS A 23 -8.37 -7.82 2.86
CA CYS A 23 -7.90 -8.13 4.21
C CYS A 23 -8.66 -7.33 5.26
N TYR A 24 -8.75 -6.00 5.11
CA TYR A 24 -9.47 -5.14 6.06
C TYR A 24 -10.95 -5.50 6.12
N GLY A 25 -11.57 -5.81 4.99
CA GLY A 25 -12.97 -6.26 4.96
C GLY A 25 -13.16 -7.55 5.74
N ARG A 26 -12.27 -8.52 5.58
CA ARG A 26 -12.32 -9.80 6.31
C ARG A 26 -12.14 -9.58 7.82
N LEU A 27 -11.23 -8.68 8.20
CA LEU A 27 -10.92 -8.43 9.61
C LEU A 27 -12.07 -7.77 10.37
N THR A 28 -12.99 -7.07 9.70
CA THR A 28 -14.14 -6.44 10.36
C THR A 28 -14.98 -7.41 11.17
N SER A 29 -15.07 -8.66 10.73
CA SER A 29 -15.84 -9.70 11.45
C SER A 29 -15.05 -10.37 12.57
N GLN A 30 -13.75 -10.07 12.71
CA GLN A 30 -12.88 -10.69 13.70
C GLN A 30 -12.72 -9.88 14.99
N VAL A 31 -12.98 -8.58 14.95
CA VAL A 31 -12.78 -7.68 16.10
C VAL A 31 -14.08 -7.39 16.82
N ASP A 32 -14.02 -7.26 18.15
CA ASP A 32 -15.17 -6.95 18.99
C ASP A 32 -15.43 -5.44 19.12
N SER A 33 -14.36 -4.62 19.06
CA SER A 33 -14.45 -3.17 19.22
C SER A 33 -15.14 -2.53 18.02
N GLU A 34 -16.20 -1.76 18.28
CA GLU A 34 -16.88 -0.98 17.26
C GLU A 34 -15.95 0.04 16.60
N ARG A 35 -15.11 0.67 17.41
CA ARG A 35 -14.12 1.64 16.92
C ARG A 35 -13.12 0.98 15.96
N SER A 36 -12.65 -0.22 16.28
CA SER A 36 -11.77 -1.01 15.41
C SER A 36 -12.48 -1.39 14.11
N ARG A 37 -13.76 -1.79 14.19
CA ARG A 37 -14.57 -2.12 13.00
C ARG A 37 -14.69 -0.91 12.07
N MET A 38 -15.03 0.25 12.63
CA MET A 38 -15.15 1.50 11.85
C MET A 38 -13.85 1.85 11.14
N LEU A 39 -12.72 1.71 11.83
CA LEU A 39 -11.40 1.95 11.24
C LEU A 39 -11.14 0.98 10.07
N LEU A 40 -11.44 -0.29 10.24
CA LEU A 40 -11.24 -1.30 9.19
C LEU A 40 -12.11 -1.02 7.96
N VAL A 41 -13.36 -0.60 8.16
CA VAL A 41 -14.24 -0.21 7.04
C VAL A 41 -13.66 0.99 6.30
N TYR A 42 -13.17 1.99 7.03
CA TYR A 42 -12.52 3.16 6.43
C TYR A 42 -11.28 2.74 5.61
N LEU A 43 -10.44 1.87 6.19
CA LEU A 43 -9.22 1.38 5.52
C LEU A 43 -9.56 0.59 4.26
N GLN A 44 -10.60 -0.21 4.28
CA GLN A 44 -11.06 -0.95 3.10
C GLN A 44 -11.38 -0.01 1.94
N GLY A 45 -12.19 1.01 2.19
CA GLY A 45 -12.55 2.00 1.17
C GLY A 45 -11.34 2.76 0.65
N ARG A 46 -10.42 3.09 1.55
CA ARG A 46 -9.18 3.78 1.21
C ARG A 46 -8.30 2.95 0.25
N GLU A 47 -8.20 1.65 0.50
CA GLU A 47 -7.41 0.76 -0.34
C GLU A 47 -8.06 0.51 -1.70
N ASP A 48 -9.39 0.37 -1.74
CA ASP A 48 -10.12 0.25 -3.00
C ASP A 48 -9.90 1.49 -3.87
N ALA A 49 -9.95 2.68 -3.28
CA ALA A 49 -9.67 3.93 -3.99
C ALA A 49 -8.22 3.98 -4.49
N ALA A 50 -7.26 3.54 -3.68
CA ALA A 50 -5.84 3.51 -4.06
C ALA A 50 -5.59 2.58 -5.24
N SER A 51 -6.20 1.41 -5.24
CA SER A 51 -6.10 0.45 -6.34
C SER A 51 -6.65 1.05 -7.65
N ALA A 52 -7.81 1.71 -7.58
CA ALA A 52 -8.42 2.37 -8.74
C ALA A 52 -7.55 3.53 -9.26
N HIS A 53 -7.04 4.38 -8.36
CA HIS A 53 -6.17 5.50 -8.75
C HIS A 53 -4.88 5.01 -9.40
N LEU A 54 -4.30 3.94 -8.89
CA LEU A 54 -3.08 3.37 -9.43
C LEU A 54 -3.31 2.79 -10.82
N HIS A 55 -4.47 2.16 -11.03
CA HIS A 55 -4.87 1.65 -12.33
C HIS A 55 -4.95 2.79 -13.36
N GLU A 56 -5.63 3.88 -13.02
CA GLU A 56 -5.75 5.06 -13.88
C GLU A 56 -4.39 5.72 -14.13
N TYR A 57 -3.58 5.84 -13.08
CA TYR A 57 -2.24 6.42 -13.17
C TYR A 57 -1.38 5.64 -14.15
N THR A 58 -1.39 4.31 -14.06
CA THR A 58 -0.63 3.43 -14.96
C THR A 58 -1.07 3.61 -16.41
N ALA A 59 -2.37 3.75 -16.64
CA ALA A 59 -2.92 3.93 -17.99
C ALA A 59 -2.48 5.27 -18.62
N GLN A 60 -2.18 6.28 -17.79
CA GLN A 60 -1.76 7.60 -18.26
C GLN A 60 -0.25 7.74 -18.44
N LEU A 61 0.53 6.80 -17.93
CA LEU A 61 2.00 6.85 -18.08
C LEU A 61 2.41 6.64 -19.54
N GLY A 62 3.46 7.34 -19.94
CA GLY A 62 4.08 7.15 -21.24
C GLY A 62 4.64 5.73 -21.41
N GLU A 63 4.61 5.23 -22.63
CA GLU A 63 5.08 3.90 -22.96
C GLU A 63 6.54 3.67 -22.55
N ALA A 64 7.39 4.67 -22.75
CA ALA A 64 8.81 4.59 -22.38
C ALA A 64 9.01 4.29 -20.90
N VAL A 65 8.22 4.94 -20.02
CA VAL A 65 8.28 4.71 -18.58
C VAL A 65 7.72 3.33 -18.23
N ARG A 66 6.56 2.98 -18.77
CA ARG A 66 5.93 1.68 -18.50
C ARG A 66 6.79 0.50 -18.90
N GLU A 67 7.56 0.63 -19.97
CA GLU A 67 8.40 -0.43 -20.51
C GLU A 67 9.83 -0.39 -20.00
N THR A 68 10.16 0.52 -19.07
CA THR A 68 11.49 0.58 -18.45
C THR A 68 11.76 -0.74 -17.73
N TRP A 69 12.95 -1.30 -17.97
CA TRP A 69 13.39 -2.52 -17.31
C TRP A 69 13.89 -2.21 -15.90
N LEU A 70 13.53 -3.06 -14.95
CA LEU A 70 14.01 -2.98 -13.58
C LEU A 70 15.29 -3.79 -13.43
N GLU A 71 16.31 -3.18 -12.84
CA GLU A 71 17.57 -3.85 -12.54
C GLU A 71 17.52 -4.61 -11.21
N GLN A 72 16.67 -4.14 -10.28
CA GLN A 72 16.49 -4.73 -8.96
C GLN A 72 15.12 -5.41 -8.87
N SER A 73 15.04 -6.49 -8.11
CA SER A 73 13.78 -7.15 -7.86
C SER A 73 13.04 -6.50 -6.69
N PHE A 74 11.71 -6.45 -6.80
CA PHE A 74 10.82 -6.01 -5.75
C PHE A 74 10.38 -7.24 -4.94
N SER A 75 10.30 -7.11 -3.60
CA SER A 75 9.89 -8.24 -2.75
C SER A 75 8.40 -8.54 -2.93
N GLU A 76 8.07 -9.82 -3.09
CA GLU A 76 6.69 -10.29 -3.20
C GLU A 76 6.18 -10.89 -1.88
N ASP A 77 6.92 -10.77 -0.80
CA ASP A 77 6.57 -11.38 0.50
C ASP A 77 5.33 -10.76 1.12
N MET A 78 4.98 -9.55 0.73
CA MET A 78 3.85 -8.81 1.31
C MET A 78 2.50 -9.48 1.00
N LEU A 79 2.27 -9.96 -0.21
CA LEU A 79 0.98 -10.57 -0.58
C LEU A 79 0.62 -11.78 0.30
N PRO A 80 1.51 -12.78 0.48
CA PRO A 80 1.21 -13.87 1.41
C PRO A 80 0.99 -13.41 2.85
N ALA A 81 1.76 -12.41 3.30
CA ALA A 81 1.62 -11.88 4.65
C ALA A 81 0.24 -11.24 4.86
N ILE A 82 -0.24 -10.47 3.86
CA ILE A 82 -1.57 -9.85 3.90
C ILE A 82 -2.67 -10.91 3.96
N THR A 83 -2.60 -11.93 3.11
CA THR A 83 -3.65 -12.94 3.04
C THR A 83 -3.74 -13.79 4.30
N ARG A 84 -2.64 -13.95 5.02
CA ARG A 84 -2.58 -14.75 6.27
C ARG A 84 -2.79 -13.92 7.52
N PHE A 85 -2.81 -12.59 7.41
CA PHE A 85 -2.91 -11.72 8.57
C PHE A 85 -4.24 -11.89 9.28
N ALA A 86 -4.20 -11.96 10.61
CA ALA A 86 -5.36 -12.05 11.48
C ALA A 86 -5.19 -11.13 12.68
N LEU A 87 -6.30 -10.71 13.27
CA LEU A 87 -6.32 -9.92 14.49
C LEU A 87 -6.98 -10.70 15.60
N SER A 88 -6.54 -10.44 16.84
CA SER A 88 -7.25 -10.88 18.03
C SER A 88 -8.60 -10.19 18.09
N ALA A 89 -9.62 -10.88 18.65
CA ALA A 89 -10.94 -10.28 18.89
C ALA A 89 -10.86 -9.01 19.75
N SER A 90 -9.85 -8.92 20.63
CA SER A 90 -9.61 -7.77 21.50
C SER A 90 -8.75 -6.67 20.88
N ALA A 91 -8.39 -6.78 19.59
CA ALA A 91 -7.54 -5.81 18.92
C ALA A 91 -8.13 -4.40 18.97
N GLN A 92 -7.28 -3.44 19.29
CA GLN A 92 -7.63 -2.03 19.38
C GLN A 92 -7.17 -1.28 18.11
N THR A 93 -7.65 -0.06 17.95
CA THR A 93 -7.28 0.77 16.78
C THR A 93 -5.76 0.92 16.65
N GLN A 94 -5.04 1.04 17.77
CA GLN A 94 -3.59 1.17 17.74
C GLN A 94 -2.90 -0.06 17.15
N ASP A 95 -3.41 -1.26 17.41
CA ASP A 95 -2.87 -2.50 16.85
C ASP A 95 -3.01 -2.50 15.33
N ILE A 96 -4.14 -2.02 14.84
CA ILE A 96 -4.43 -1.93 13.39
C ILE A 96 -3.50 -0.91 12.75
N VAL A 97 -3.41 0.30 13.31
CA VAL A 97 -2.56 1.38 12.77
C VAL A 97 -1.10 0.94 12.71
N THR A 98 -0.61 0.29 13.76
CA THR A 98 0.76 -0.20 13.80
C THR A 98 1.05 -1.15 12.63
N GLN A 99 0.13 -2.07 12.35
CA GLN A 99 0.30 -3.01 11.24
C GLN A 99 0.23 -2.32 9.87
N VAL A 100 -0.73 -1.41 9.68
CA VAL A 100 -0.86 -0.65 8.43
C VAL A 100 0.42 0.14 8.16
N CYS A 101 0.95 0.82 9.19
CA CYS A 101 2.19 1.59 9.06
C CYS A 101 3.37 0.71 8.67
N ARG A 102 3.47 -0.51 9.21
CA ARG A 102 4.53 -1.45 8.83
C ARG A 102 4.46 -1.79 7.34
N TRP A 103 3.28 -2.08 6.83
CA TRP A 103 3.10 -2.39 5.41
C TRP A 103 3.42 -1.18 4.53
N GLU A 104 2.94 0.01 4.91
CA GLU A 104 3.22 1.22 4.13
C GLU A 104 4.70 1.60 4.16
N GLU A 105 5.36 1.47 5.30
CA GLU A 105 6.82 1.69 5.41
C GLU A 105 7.61 0.73 4.54
N GLN A 106 7.17 -0.52 4.45
CA GLN A 106 7.79 -1.50 3.56
C GLN A 106 7.65 -1.08 2.11
N LEU A 107 6.46 -0.67 1.67
CA LEU A 107 6.22 -0.19 0.31
C LEU A 107 7.06 1.04 -0.01
N VAL A 108 7.09 2.03 0.88
CA VAL A 108 7.89 3.24 0.72
C VAL A 108 9.37 2.89 0.58
N GLY A 109 9.87 2.02 1.45
CA GLY A 109 11.28 1.61 1.44
C GLY A 109 11.68 0.93 0.14
N GLU A 110 10.84 0.04 -0.36
CA GLU A 110 11.10 -0.69 -1.59
C GLU A 110 11.03 0.23 -2.82
N LEU A 111 10.02 1.09 -2.89
CA LEU A 111 9.88 2.06 -3.99
C LEU A 111 11.04 3.05 -4.02
N SER A 112 11.45 3.55 -2.85
CA SER A 112 12.59 4.45 -2.74
C SER A 112 13.89 3.78 -3.17
N HIS A 113 14.07 2.52 -2.80
CA HIS A 113 15.25 1.75 -3.20
C HIS A 113 15.29 1.57 -4.72
N LEU A 114 14.17 1.19 -5.34
CA LEU A 114 14.09 1.05 -6.80
C LEU A 114 14.36 2.37 -7.51
N ALA A 115 13.88 3.49 -6.95
CA ALA A 115 14.13 4.82 -7.52
C ALA A 115 15.62 5.14 -7.54
N ARG A 116 16.31 4.87 -6.43
CA ARG A 116 17.77 5.14 -6.33
C ARG A 116 18.59 4.31 -7.30
N GLU A 117 18.15 3.08 -7.57
CA GLU A 117 18.87 2.15 -8.45
C GLU A 117 18.45 2.26 -9.92
N CYS A 118 17.45 3.08 -10.22
CA CYS A 118 16.94 3.22 -11.58
C CYS A 118 17.79 4.20 -12.39
N PRO A 119 18.39 3.76 -13.52
CA PRO A 119 19.26 4.63 -14.31
C PRO A 119 18.51 5.65 -15.17
N THR A 120 17.19 5.47 -15.36
CA THR A 120 16.37 6.37 -16.19
C THR A 120 15.74 7.44 -15.30
N PRO A 121 16.13 8.76 -15.47
CA PRO A 121 15.65 9.83 -14.58
C PRO A 121 14.14 9.96 -14.52
N ALA A 122 13.44 9.84 -15.64
CA ALA A 122 11.98 9.96 -15.68
C ALA A 122 11.30 8.84 -14.87
N THR A 123 11.80 7.62 -14.99
CA THR A 123 11.26 6.47 -14.25
C THR A 123 11.62 6.57 -12.76
N ALA A 124 12.83 6.99 -12.42
CA ALA A 124 13.25 7.22 -11.04
C ALA A 124 12.34 8.26 -10.38
N ALA A 125 12.04 9.36 -11.06
CA ALA A 125 11.13 10.40 -10.55
C ALA A 125 9.72 9.84 -10.32
N MET A 126 9.23 9.00 -11.21
CA MET A 126 7.91 8.34 -11.06
C MET A 126 7.88 7.45 -9.83
N LEU A 127 8.93 6.65 -9.60
CA LEU A 127 9.03 5.78 -8.42
C LEU A 127 9.10 6.59 -7.13
N ASP A 128 9.86 7.70 -7.12
CA ASP A 128 9.91 8.61 -5.97
C ASP A 128 8.53 9.22 -5.68
N ASN A 129 7.79 9.60 -6.71
CA ASN A 129 6.43 10.13 -6.56
C ASN A 129 5.48 9.11 -5.94
N LEU A 130 5.58 7.85 -6.35
CA LEU A 130 4.78 6.77 -5.75
C LEU A 130 5.13 6.56 -4.28
N ALA A 131 6.43 6.58 -3.93
CA ALA A 131 6.88 6.47 -2.55
C ALA A 131 6.33 7.62 -1.71
N GLU A 132 6.35 8.85 -2.24
CA GLU A 132 5.82 10.03 -1.53
C GLU A 132 4.31 9.96 -1.33
N LEU A 133 3.57 9.43 -2.32
CA LEU A 133 2.13 9.21 -2.17
C LEU A 133 1.83 8.23 -1.03
N GLU A 134 2.56 7.13 -0.95
CA GLU A 134 2.38 6.15 0.13
C GLU A 134 2.72 6.78 1.49
N ARG A 135 3.79 7.56 1.58
CA ARG A 135 4.19 8.25 2.81
C ARG A 135 3.12 9.24 3.27
N THR A 136 2.56 10.01 2.34
CA THR A 136 1.49 10.97 2.62
C THR A 136 0.24 10.26 3.15
N ARG A 137 -0.13 9.13 2.55
CA ARG A 137 -1.27 8.32 2.99
C ARG A 137 -1.08 7.82 4.42
N MET A 138 0.13 7.37 4.75
CA MET A 138 0.47 6.91 6.09
C MET A 138 0.33 8.05 7.11
N HIS A 139 0.86 9.22 6.79
CA HIS A 139 0.74 10.40 7.67
C HIS A 139 -0.71 10.81 7.89
N ARG A 140 -1.53 10.82 6.84
CA ARG A 140 -2.97 11.15 6.94
C ARG A 140 -3.71 10.15 7.82
N LEU A 141 -3.38 8.87 7.73
CA LEU A 141 -3.97 7.85 8.56
C LEU A 141 -3.64 8.10 10.05
N VAL A 142 -2.37 8.31 10.37
CA VAL A 142 -1.93 8.53 11.76
C VAL A 142 -2.63 9.75 12.34
N HIS A 143 -2.69 10.87 11.62
CA HIS A 143 -3.38 12.09 12.07
C HIS A 143 -4.88 11.88 12.23
N GLY A 144 -5.50 11.14 11.30
CA GLY A 144 -6.93 10.85 11.36
C GLY A 144 -7.32 10.03 12.58
N VAL A 145 -6.51 9.02 12.91
CA VAL A 145 -6.74 8.17 14.08
C VAL A 145 -6.56 8.97 15.39
N HIS A 146 -5.54 9.82 15.47
CA HIS A 146 -5.35 10.67 16.64
C HIS A 146 -6.55 11.58 16.88
N ARG A 147 -7.14 12.14 15.83
CA ARG A 147 -8.35 12.97 15.97
C ARG A 147 -9.54 12.16 16.47
N LEU A 148 -9.69 10.92 16.06
CA LEU A 148 -10.73 10.04 16.55
C LEU A 148 -10.56 9.71 18.04
N ASP A 149 -9.33 9.50 18.47
CA ASP A 149 -9.01 9.17 19.88
C ASP A 149 -9.23 10.37 20.80
N ASP A 150 -9.09 11.60 20.29
CA ASP A 150 -9.31 12.84 21.05
C ASP A 150 -10.79 13.22 21.19
N MET A 151 -11.68 12.52 20.51
CA MET A 151 -13.14 12.70 20.64
C MET A 151 -13.70 11.78 21.77
#